data_5c8617a278cc76ef443eccce7d9bb10a
#
_entry.id   5c8617a278cc76ef443eccce7d9bb10a
#
_cell.length_a   1.000
_cell.length_b   1.000
_cell.length_c   1.000
_cell.angle_alpha   90.00
_cell.angle_beta   90.00
_cell.angle_gamma   90.00
#
_symmetry.space_group_name_H-M   'P 1'
#
loop_
_entity.id
_entity.type
_entity.pdbx_description
1 polymer ?
#
loop_
_entity_poly.entity_id
_entity_poly.type
_entity_poly.pdbx_seq_one_letter_code
_entity_poly.pdbx_strand_id
1 'polypeptide(L)'
;MSNHANGRPESTASVALTGKIKPWALSGPSIQIDPLFPYYANRSRDSIADEIALAGYQTIHYFVVRENEVDEALVTAFQRRGIAVWAMVLGNGSFGVSQLPPEWKAWRMELLREPDDGFQRLSHFAHEYVEWKKKAAARLVTDIPFDGFEVAEPYFPEWNGLRSGVYGDIGPHAQRAFRKRSGEDIPNFRDKHARNYYRKVPELYAQWVDLRVDAVNGLISELVNGAGGVRDVRPDIGVATWSLAVNGRGDVPGQLREWQGLDAVAMIRSVAPDMHVLQTHWPDWMRRRLPPHYIRGYARIAQSIRAAYPGLPLGVQADIGSLARMVRDRKWTRRFAAAALEGGYAAWTAYEYHLGGYMYDEPPRPLRAERSAADELIVSFSKRIATPSVNELRLWSQEGATGTVGHLSGTVSNDSLTPLELVDAAADGNRLLLRIRNLPSRAFSLRLDGVQDTPELWLLKGRKGHRNLPEHEVEVP
;
A
#
# COMPACT_ATOMS: atom_id res chain seq x y z
N MET A 1 -44.31 -41.92 17.22
CA MET A 1 -42.90 -41.98 17.70
C MET A 1 -42.08 -41.15 16.75
N SER A 2 -41.82 -39.94 17.16
CA SER A 2 -41.18 -38.90 16.38
C SER A 2 -39.72 -38.82 16.80
N ASN A 3 -38.78 -39.00 15.87
CA ASN A 3 -37.38 -38.72 16.08
C ASN A 3 -37.04 -37.35 15.51
N HIS A 4 -36.86 -36.41 16.43
CA HIS A 4 -36.18 -35.13 16.14
C HIS A 4 -34.67 -35.35 16.06
N ALA A 5 -34.11 -35.17 14.89
CA ALA A 5 -32.68 -35.05 14.74
C ALA A 5 -32.25 -33.61 15.02
N ASN A 6 -31.56 -33.41 16.13
CA ASN A 6 -30.86 -32.17 16.47
C ASN A 6 -29.66 -31.98 15.58
N GLY A 7 -29.76 -31.08 14.62
CA GLY A 7 -28.58 -30.53 13.92
C GLY A 7 -27.80 -29.63 14.88
N ARG A 8 -26.61 -30.04 15.27
CA ARG A 8 -25.63 -29.17 15.91
C ARG A 8 -25.17 -28.10 14.92
N PRO A 9 -25.06 -26.83 15.31
CA PRO A 9 -24.42 -25.85 14.45
C PRO A 9 -22.94 -26.23 14.29
N GLU A 10 -22.48 -26.26 13.05
CA GLU A 10 -21.06 -26.44 12.71
C GLU A 10 -20.22 -25.36 13.41
N SER A 11 -19.21 -25.84 14.10
CA SER A 11 -18.19 -25.08 14.78
C SER A 11 -17.64 -24.00 13.86
N THR A 12 -17.84 -22.73 14.22
CA THR A 12 -17.07 -21.61 13.68
C THR A 12 -15.59 -21.90 13.94
N ALA A 13 -14.90 -22.32 12.89
CA ALA A 13 -13.44 -22.51 12.94
C ALA A 13 -12.82 -21.17 13.33
N SER A 14 -12.34 -21.09 14.57
CA SER A 14 -11.44 -20.03 15.01
C SER A 14 -10.24 -20.08 14.08
N VAL A 15 -10.02 -19.06 13.28
CA VAL A 15 -8.80 -18.89 12.49
C VAL A 15 -7.69 -18.71 13.51
N ALA A 16 -6.99 -19.79 13.83
CA ALA A 16 -5.81 -19.74 14.65
C ALA A 16 -4.72 -19.02 13.85
N LEU A 17 -4.24 -17.87 14.36
CA LEU A 17 -3.05 -17.21 13.87
C LEU A 17 -1.88 -18.20 13.94
N THR A 18 -1.56 -18.83 12.80
CA THR A 18 -0.50 -19.81 12.70
C THR A 18 0.84 -19.11 12.60
N GLY A 19 1.43 -18.86 13.72
CA GLY A 19 2.84 -18.73 14.07
C GLY A 19 3.77 -17.85 13.22
N LYS A 20 4.57 -17.03 13.83
CA LYS A 20 5.75 -16.27 13.38
C LYS A 20 5.54 -14.93 12.67
N ILE A 21 4.32 -14.50 12.41
CA ILE A 21 4.07 -13.12 11.95
C ILE A 21 4.42 -12.16 13.07
N LYS A 22 5.23 -11.16 12.76
CA LYS A 22 5.53 -10.10 13.74
C LYS A 22 4.21 -9.42 14.13
N PRO A 23 3.85 -9.29 15.43
CA PRO A 23 2.53 -8.77 15.85
C PRO A 23 2.18 -7.41 15.23
N TRP A 24 3.18 -6.54 15.04
CA TRP A 24 2.99 -5.21 14.45
C TRP A 24 2.70 -5.23 12.93
N ALA A 25 2.97 -6.34 12.21
CA ALA A 25 2.62 -6.45 10.80
C ALA A 25 1.09 -6.43 10.57
N LEU A 26 0.30 -6.74 11.61
CA LEU A 26 -1.16 -6.75 11.59
C LEU A 26 -1.80 -5.53 12.27
N SER A 27 -0.99 -4.57 12.72
CA SER A 27 -1.46 -3.39 13.47
C SER A 27 -0.63 -2.16 13.19
N GLY A 28 -1.19 -0.98 13.49
CA GLY A 28 -0.50 0.31 13.42
C GLY A 28 -0.41 0.94 12.02
N PRO A 29 0.45 1.95 11.85
CA PRO A 29 0.62 2.64 10.60
C PRO A 29 1.45 1.80 9.61
N SER A 30 0.95 1.67 8.40
CA SER A 30 1.66 1.09 7.27
C SER A 30 1.71 2.03 6.09
N ILE A 31 2.54 1.76 5.11
CA ILE A 31 2.70 2.58 3.91
C ILE A 31 2.98 1.72 2.69
N GLN A 32 2.39 2.06 1.57
CA GLN A 32 2.75 1.48 0.28
C GLN A 32 3.97 2.20 -0.27
N ILE A 33 4.87 1.46 -0.91
CA ILE A 33 5.95 2.01 -1.71
C ILE A 33 6.04 1.30 -3.05
N ASP A 34 6.22 2.06 -4.13
CA ASP A 34 6.67 1.56 -5.43
C ASP A 34 8.14 1.96 -5.62
N PRO A 35 9.10 1.03 -5.46
CA PRO A 35 10.53 1.33 -5.51
C PRO A 35 11.01 1.83 -6.88
N LEU A 36 10.20 1.71 -7.94
CA LEU A 36 10.52 2.18 -9.28
C LEU A 36 10.28 3.68 -9.46
N PHE A 37 9.63 4.35 -8.50
CA PHE A 37 9.45 5.79 -8.59
C PHE A 37 10.77 6.55 -8.44
N PRO A 38 10.95 7.68 -9.16
CA PRO A 38 12.16 8.50 -9.11
C PRO A 38 12.56 8.94 -7.70
N TYR A 39 11.60 9.04 -6.78
CA TYR A 39 11.86 9.38 -5.39
C TYR A 39 12.82 8.41 -4.68
N TYR A 40 12.80 7.13 -5.07
CA TYR A 40 13.68 6.09 -4.50
C TYR A 40 14.96 5.86 -5.30
N ALA A 41 15.07 6.42 -6.51
CA ALA A 41 16.24 6.23 -7.36
C ALA A 41 17.48 7.01 -6.85
N ASN A 42 18.67 6.52 -7.19
CA ASN A 42 19.97 7.19 -6.91
C ASN A 42 20.16 7.55 -5.43
N ARG A 43 19.88 6.60 -4.54
CA ARG A 43 20.12 6.70 -3.10
C ARG A 43 20.31 5.31 -2.50
N SER A 44 20.96 5.20 -1.36
CA SER A 44 21.16 3.90 -0.71
C SER A 44 19.84 3.33 -0.18
N ARG A 45 19.74 1.99 -0.11
CA ARG A 45 18.62 1.27 0.50
C ARG A 45 18.47 1.65 1.97
N ASP A 46 19.59 1.85 2.64
CA ASP A 46 19.62 2.28 4.04
C ASP A 46 19.00 3.67 4.23
N SER A 47 19.22 4.62 3.31
CA SER A 47 18.57 5.93 3.41
C SER A 47 17.06 5.84 3.19
N ILE A 48 16.58 4.98 2.28
CA ILE A 48 15.14 4.76 2.08
C ILE A 48 14.52 4.20 3.36
N ALA A 49 15.13 3.15 3.91
CA ALA A 49 14.62 2.49 5.09
C ALA A 49 14.67 3.38 6.35
N ASP A 50 15.72 4.19 6.51
CA ASP A 50 15.81 5.18 7.59
C ASP A 50 14.70 6.22 7.53
N GLU A 51 14.45 6.78 6.35
CA GLU A 51 13.43 7.80 6.17
C GLU A 51 12.05 7.30 6.60
N ILE A 52 11.70 6.09 6.18
CA ILE A 52 10.40 5.48 6.48
C ILE A 52 10.31 5.07 7.97
N ALA A 53 11.41 4.57 8.55
CA ALA A 53 11.50 4.28 9.98
C ALA A 53 11.32 5.55 10.84
N LEU A 54 12.01 6.65 10.47
CA LEU A 54 11.90 7.94 11.14
C LEU A 54 10.50 8.57 11.00
N ALA A 55 9.76 8.24 9.94
CA ALA A 55 8.36 8.62 9.78
C ALA A 55 7.40 7.82 10.67
N GLY A 56 7.87 6.75 11.33
CA GLY A 56 7.13 5.95 12.31
C GLY A 56 6.30 4.81 11.71
N TYR A 57 6.51 4.45 10.44
CA TYR A 57 5.85 3.31 9.83
C TYR A 57 6.44 1.99 10.31
N GLN A 58 5.58 0.99 10.53
CA GLN A 58 5.93 -0.33 11.05
C GLN A 58 5.81 -1.43 10.01
N THR A 59 5.09 -1.16 8.92
CA THR A 59 4.86 -2.12 7.83
C THR A 59 4.95 -1.42 6.49
N ILE A 60 5.60 -2.07 5.54
CA ILE A 60 5.68 -1.69 4.13
C ILE A 60 4.83 -2.65 3.31
N HIS A 61 3.92 -2.10 2.50
CA HIS A 61 3.32 -2.78 1.35
C HIS A 61 4.21 -2.50 0.14
N TYR A 62 5.12 -3.44 -0.15
CA TYR A 62 6.08 -3.33 -1.25
C TYR A 62 5.38 -3.66 -2.56
N PHE A 63 5.14 -2.66 -3.41
CA PHE A 63 4.46 -2.85 -4.69
C PHE A 63 5.37 -3.58 -5.67
N VAL A 64 5.01 -4.82 -6.00
CA VAL A 64 5.73 -5.68 -6.91
C VAL A 64 5.18 -5.50 -8.33
N VAL A 65 5.83 -4.66 -9.11
CA VAL A 65 5.47 -4.43 -10.53
C VAL A 65 5.82 -5.65 -11.38
N ARG A 66 6.96 -6.28 -11.07
CA ARG A 66 7.48 -7.47 -11.74
C ARG A 66 8.05 -8.44 -10.71
N GLU A 67 7.51 -9.65 -10.67
CA GLU A 67 7.83 -10.65 -9.66
C GLU A 67 9.30 -11.14 -9.71
N ASN A 68 9.98 -10.96 -10.84
CA ASN A 68 11.39 -11.34 -11.03
C ASN A 68 12.38 -10.17 -10.85
N GLU A 69 11.92 -8.98 -10.49
CA GLU A 69 12.75 -7.77 -10.39
C GLU A 69 12.53 -7.06 -9.05
N VAL A 70 12.71 -7.77 -7.94
CA VAL A 70 12.58 -7.20 -6.59
C VAL A 70 13.96 -6.93 -6.00
N ASP A 71 14.13 -5.78 -5.37
CA ASP A 71 15.35 -5.39 -4.65
C ASP A 71 15.38 -6.04 -3.26
N GLU A 72 15.94 -7.24 -3.15
CA GLU A 72 16.11 -7.97 -1.89
C GLU A 72 16.88 -7.15 -0.82
N ALA A 73 17.88 -6.39 -1.25
CA ALA A 73 18.66 -5.55 -0.34
C ALA A 73 17.82 -4.45 0.30
N LEU A 74 16.82 -3.92 -0.42
CA LEU A 74 15.87 -2.95 0.12
C LEU A 74 14.92 -3.61 1.13
N VAL A 75 14.39 -4.80 0.83
CA VAL A 75 13.56 -5.57 1.77
C VAL A 75 14.33 -5.81 3.07
N THR A 76 15.56 -6.29 2.97
CA THR A 76 16.44 -6.53 4.13
C THR A 76 16.78 -5.24 4.90
N ALA A 77 16.94 -4.11 4.21
CA ALA A 77 17.20 -2.81 4.85
C ALA A 77 16.04 -2.36 5.73
N PHE A 78 14.79 -2.57 5.31
CA PHE A 78 13.60 -2.34 6.13
C PHE A 78 13.56 -3.27 7.34
N GLN A 79 13.77 -4.56 7.13
CA GLN A 79 13.71 -5.57 8.20
C GLN A 79 14.75 -5.35 9.28
N ARG A 80 15.98 -4.91 8.92
CA ARG A 80 17.01 -4.51 9.89
C ARG A 80 16.58 -3.37 10.80
N ARG A 81 15.63 -2.54 10.39
CA ARG A 81 15.03 -1.46 11.17
C ARG A 81 13.75 -1.88 11.90
N GLY A 82 13.42 -3.15 11.90
CA GLY A 82 12.24 -3.69 12.55
C GLY A 82 10.93 -3.46 11.79
N ILE A 83 11.00 -3.02 10.53
CA ILE A 83 9.83 -2.79 9.68
C ILE A 83 9.49 -4.11 8.97
N ALA A 84 8.26 -4.56 9.07
CA ALA A 84 7.76 -5.70 8.32
C ALA A 84 7.53 -5.34 6.85
N VAL A 85 7.84 -6.25 5.92
CA VAL A 85 7.70 -5.99 4.48
C VAL A 85 6.79 -7.05 3.85
N TRP A 86 5.70 -6.59 3.25
CA TRP A 86 4.71 -7.43 2.59
C TRP A 86 4.83 -7.28 1.07
N ALA A 87 4.94 -8.40 0.35
CA ALA A 87 4.90 -8.41 -1.11
C ALA A 87 3.49 -8.14 -1.58
N MET A 88 3.25 -6.97 -2.18
CA MET A 88 1.97 -6.60 -2.77
C MET A 88 2.02 -6.84 -4.27
N VAL A 89 1.33 -7.87 -4.77
CA VAL A 89 1.23 -8.20 -6.20
C VAL A 89 -0.13 -7.81 -6.76
N LEU A 90 -0.20 -7.42 -8.03
CA LEU A 90 -1.47 -7.17 -8.72
C LEU A 90 -2.14 -8.48 -9.13
N GLY A 91 -3.43 -8.63 -8.81
CA GLY A 91 -4.19 -9.85 -9.10
C GLY A 91 -4.83 -9.89 -10.50
N ASN A 92 -5.16 -8.74 -11.08
CA ASN A 92 -5.97 -8.65 -12.30
C ASN A 92 -5.17 -8.28 -13.56
N GLY A 93 -3.84 -8.20 -13.50
CA GLY A 93 -3.02 -7.85 -14.66
C GLY A 93 -1.65 -7.30 -14.32
N SER A 94 -1.08 -6.52 -15.25
CA SER A 94 0.25 -5.94 -15.10
C SER A 94 0.41 -4.66 -15.93
N PHE A 95 1.22 -3.71 -15.43
CA PHE A 95 1.72 -2.58 -16.21
C PHE A 95 2.94 -2.98 -17.07
N GLY A 96 3.74 -3.95 -16.62
CA GLY A 96 4.89 -4.46 -17.34
C GLY A 96 4.63 -5.84 -17.94
N VAL A 97 4.95 -6.03 -19.22
CA VAL A 97 4.74 -7.30 -19.92
C VAL A 97 6.03 -8.04 -20.24
N SER A 98 7.19 -7.47 -19.94
CA SER A 98 8.50 -8.05 -20.28
C SER A 98 8.78 -9.37 -19.56
N GLN A 99 8.16 -9.59 -18.40
CA GLN A 99 8.26 -10.82 -17.62
C GLN A 99 7.26 -11.90 -18.05
N LEU A 100 6.22 -11.52 -18.81
CA LEU A 100 5.19 -12.46 -19.24
C LEU A 100 5.72 -13.31 -20.41
N PRO A 101 5.35 -14.59 -20.49
CA PRO A 101 5.73 -15.45 -21.61
C PRO A 101 5.06 -14.98 -22.90
N PRO A 102 5.59 -15.36 -24.09
CA PRO A 102 5.11 -14.84 -25.38
C PRO A 102 3.61 -15.00 -25.63
N GLU A 103 3.01 -16.04 -25.08
CA GLU A 103 1.59 -16.38 -25.22
C GLU A 103 0.64 -15.55 -24.34
N TRP A 104 1.15 -14.66 -23.47
CA TRP A 104 0.34 -13.90 -22.52
C TRP A 104 -0.85 -13.16 -23.14
N LYS A 105 -0.75 -12.79 -24.41
CA LYS A 105 -1.83 -12.09 -25.13
C LYS A 105 -3.10 -12.92 -25.20
N ALA A 106 -3.00 -14.28 -25.22
CA ALA A 106 -4.12 -15.17 -25.18
C ALA A 106 -4.85 -15.18 -23.82
N TRP A 107 -4.21 -14.66 -22.79
CA TRP A 107 -4.76 -14.60 -21.43
C TRP A 107 -5.52 -13.31 -21.12
N ARG A 108 -5.56 -12.37 -22.08
CA ARG A 108 -6.20 -11.06 -21.84
C ARG A 108 -7.69 -11.18 -21.55
N MET A 109 -8.19 -10.35 -20.64
CA MET A 109 -9.62 -10.09 -20.52
C MET A 109 -10.12 -9.38 -21.78
N GLU A 110 -11.37 -9.67 -22.14
CA GLU A 110 -12.12 -8.82 -23.08
C GLU A 110 -13.18 -8.03 -22.32
N LEU A 111 -13.23 -6.75 -22.58
CA LEU A 111 -14.19 -5.84 -21.97
C LEU A 111 -15.21 -5.36 -23.00
N LEU A 112 -16.38 -4.90 -22.55
CA LEU A 112 -17.34 -4.25 -23.44
C LEU A 112 -16.73 -3.02 -24.14
N ARG A 113 -15.85 -2.31 -23.46
CA ARG A 113 -15.01 -1.23 -23.96
C ARG A 113 -13.66 -1.27 -23.26
N GLU A 114 -12.59 -1.30 -24.02
CA GLU A 114 -11.23 -1.24 -23.47
C GLU A 114 -10.92 0.20 -23.01
N PRO A 115 -10.38 0.41 -21.81
CA PRO A 115 -9.80 1.68 -21.39
C PRO A 115 -8.41 1.87 -22.02
N ASP A 116 -8.04 3.13 -22.28
CA ASP A 116 -6.70 3.51 -22.74
C ASP A 116 -5.87 3.98 -21.52
N ASP A 117 -5.47 3.03 -20.68
CA ASP A 117 -4.73 3.28 -19.44
C ASP A 117 -3.38 2.56 -19.35
N GLY A 118 -3.00 1.85 -20.41
CA GLY A 118 -1.74 1.09 -20.49
C GLY A 118 -1.68 -0.17 -19.64
N PHE A 119 -2.70 -0.44 -18.82
CA PHE A 119 -2.74 -1.63 -17.97
C PHE A 119 -3.25 -2.85 -18.74
N GLN A 120 -2.48 -3.94 -18.72
CA GLN A 120 -2.83 -5.21 -19.36
C GLN A 120 -3.60 -6.09 -18.39
N ARG A 121 -4.92 -6.19 -18.60
CA ARG A 121 -5.81 -7.00 -17.77
C ARG A 121 -5.79 -8.44 -18.22
N LEU A 122 -5.57 -9.36 -17.28
CA LEU A 122 -5.45 -10.80 -17.53
C LEU A 122 -6.62 -11.54 -16.90
N SER A 123 -7.17 -12.50 -17.65
CA SER A 123 -8.40 -13.19 -17.31
C SER A 123 -8.19 -14.18 -16.16
N HIS A 124 -8.98 -14.05 -15.11
CA HIS A 124 -9.05 -15.03 -14.02
C HIS A 124 -9.56 -16.41 -14.48
N PHE A 125 -10.18 -16.47 -15.66
CA PHE A 125 -10.64 -17.70 -16.28
C PHE A 125 -9.60 -18.37 -17.19
N ALA A 126 -8.46 -17.70 -17.46
CA ALA A 126 -7.35 -18.28 -18.19
C ALA A 126 -6.49 -19.10 -17.23
N HIS A 127 -6.63 -20.42 -17.28
CA HIS A 127 -5.92 -21.34 -16.38
C HIS A 127 -4.40 -21.16 -16.46
N GLU A 128 -3.88 -20.96 -17.65
CA GLU A 128 -2.46 -20.76 -17.92
C GLU A 128 -1.93 -19.49 -17.23
N TYR A 129 -2.73 -18.41 -17.18
CA TYR A 129 -2.39 -17.21 -16.42
C TYR A 129 -2.34 -17.49 -14.92
N VAL A 130 -3.38 -18.15 -14.39
CA VAL A 130 -3.47 -18.46 -12.95
C VAL A 130 -2.28 -19.32 -12.51
N GLU A 131 -1.93 -20.36 -13.30
CA GLU A 131 -0.79 -21.22 -13.04
C GLU A 131 0.56 -20.47 -13.14
N TRP A 132 0.70 -19.60 -14.14
CA TRP A 132 1.89 -18.78 -14.28
C TRP A 132 2.05 -17.84 -13.08
N LYS A 133 0.97 -17.13 -12.71
CA LYS A 133 0.96 -16.18 -11.60
C LYS A 133 1.23 -16.87 -10.26
N LYS A 134 0.67 -18.06 -10.04
CA LYS A 134 0.93 -18.90 -8.86
C LYS A 134 2.41 -19.23 -8.73
N LYS A 135 3.01 -19.72 -9.81
CA LYS A 135 4.45 -20.05 -9.82
C LYS A 135 5.34 -18.81 -9.62
N ALA A 136 4.97 -17.69 -10.21
CA ALA A 136 5.69 -16.43 -10.03
C ALA A 136 5.62 -15.93 -8.57
N ALA A 137 4.44 -15.99 -7.96
CA ALA A 137 4.23 -15.62 -6.56
C ALA A 137 4.96 -16.56 -5.59
N ALA A 138 4.92 -17.86 -5.83
CA ALA A 138 5.63 -18.86 -5.03
C ALA A 138 7.16 -18.64 -5.09
N ARG A 139 7.71 -18.43 -6.29
CA ARG A 139 9.13 -18.10 -6.47
C ARG A 139 9.49 -16.81 -5.75
N LEU A 140 8.70 -15.74 -5.93
CA LEU A 140 8.92 -14.45 -5.29
C LEU A 140 9.14 -14.59 -3.77
N VAL A 141 8.26 -15.30 -3.08
CA VAL A 141 8.35 -15.45 -1.62
C VAL A 141 9.39 -16.49 -1.18
N THR A 142 9.86 -17.34 -2.08
CA THR A 142 10.98 -18.26 -1.84
C THR A 142 12.32 -17.52 -1.95
N ASP A 143 12.47 -16.69 -2.97
CA ASP A 143 13.72 -16.02 -3.30
C ASP A 143 13.93 -14.76 -2.43
N ILE A 144 12.86 -14.07 -2.05
CA ILE A 144 12.92 -12.81 -1.28
C ILE A 144 12.30 -13.01 0.11
N PRO A 145 12.97 -12.57 1.19
CA PRO A 145 12.55 -12.83 2.57
C PRO A 145 11.41 -11.94 3.05
N PHE A 146 10.32 -11.84 2.30
CA PHE A 146 9.13 -11.09 2.72
C PHE A 146 8.53 -11.64 4.02
N ASP A 147 8.00 -10.76 4.87
CA ASP A 147 7.26 -11.10 6.09
C ASP A 147 5.80 -11.50 5.77
N GLY A 148 5.25 -10.98 4.67
CA GLY A 148 3.88 -11.26 4.24
C GLY A 148 3.71 -11.20 2.73
N PHE A 149 2.58 -11.74 2.28
CA PHE A 149 2.14 -11.75 0.88
C PHE A 149 0.70 -11.25 0.77
N GLU A 150 0.43 -10.44 -0.24
CA GLU A 150 -0.89 -9.89 -0.48
C GLU A 150 -1.16 -9.69 -1.96
N VAL A 151 -2.43 -9.87 -2.33
CA VAL A 151 -2.91 -9.65 -3.69
C VAL A 151 -3.80 -8.41 -3.69
N ALA A 152 -3.27 -7.32 -4.25
CA ALA A 152 -4.02 -6.10 -4.49
C ALA A 152 -4.78 -6.18 -5.81
N GLU A 153 -5.88 -5.46 -5.90
CA GLU A 153 -6.69 -5.31 -7.13
C GLU A 153 -7.05 -6.63 -7.82
N PRO A 154 -7.56 -7.64 -7.08
CA PRO A 154 -7.92 -8.92 -7.68
C PRO A 154 -9.27 -8.89 -8.44
N TYR A 155 -9.89 -7.74 -8.55
CA TYR A 155 -11.26 -7.54 -9.01
C TYR A 155 -11.34 -7.21 -10.51
N PHE A 156 -12.53 -7.41 -11.08
CA PHE A 156 -12.81 -6.96 -12.44
C PHE A 156 -12.98 -5.43 -12.51
N PRO A 157 -12.57 -4.79 -13.61
CA PRO A 157 -12.87 -3.39 -13.81
C PRO A 157 -14.37 -3.22 -14.10
N GLU A 158 -15.00 -2.18 -13.74
CA GLU A 158 -14.77 -0.96 -13.00
C GLU A 158 -16.02 -0.69 -12.15
N TRP A 159 -15.97 0.22 -11.17
CA TRP A 159 -17.18 0.69 -10.49
C TRP A 159 -18.19 1.21 -11.50
N ASN A 160 -19.43 0.67 -11.46
CA ASN A 160 -20.47 0.98 -12.42
C ASN A 160 -20.11 0.66 -13.89
N GLY A 161 -19.33 -0.41 -14.09
CA GLY A 161 -18.73 -0.79 -15.37
C GLY A 161 -19.73 -1.04 -16.51
N LEU A 162 -20.93 -1.55 -16.20
CA LEU A 162 -22.00 -1.69 -17.20
C LEU A 162 -22.43 -0.35 -17.80
N ARG A 163 -22.39 0.71 -17.03
CA ARG A 163 -22.74 2.06 -17.51
C ARG A 163 -21.58 2.71 -18.25
N SER A 164 -20.35 2.54 -17.78
CA SER A 164 -19.16 3.08 -18.43
C SER A 164 -18.77 2.30 -19.68
N GLY A 165 -19.21 1.03 -19.77
CA GLY A 165 -18.78 0.06 -20.77
C GLY A 165 -17.47 -0.64 -20.42
N VAL A 166 -16.77 -0.24 -19.36
CA VAL A 166 -15.57 -0.92 -18.87
C VAL A 166 -16.00 -2.07 -17.96
N TYR A 167 -16.55 -3.11 -18.54
CA TYR A 167 -17.12 -4.26 -17.84
C TYR A 167 -16.67 -5.56 -18.51
N GLY A 168 -16.29 -6.54 -17.73
CA GLY A 168 -15.84 -7.86 -18.19
C GLY A 168 -15.55 -8.82 -17.02
N ASP A 169 -14.88 -9.91 -17.23
CA ASP A 169 -14.37 -10.42 -18.50
C ASP A 169 -15.51 -11.04 -19.34
N ILE A 170 -15.65 -10.67 -20.60
CA ILE A 170 -16.62 -11.28 -21.53
C ILE A 170 -15.92 -12.10 -22.62
N GLY A 171 -14.63 -12.31 -22.50
CA GLY A 171 -13.80 -13.03 -23.48
C GLY A 171 -14.03 -14.54 -23.54
N PRO A 172 -13.32 -15.22 -24.44
CA PRO A 172 -13.52 -16.66 -24.69
C PRO A 172 -13.33 -17.54 -23.46
N HIS A 173 -12.40 -17.16 -22.56
CA HIS A 173 -12.17 -17.91 -21.32
C HIS A 173 -13.39 -17.84 -20.39
N ALA A 174 -13.92 -16.64 -20.18
CA ALA A 174 -15.11 -16.43 -19.36
C ALA A 174 -16.36 -17.11 -19.96
N GLN A 175 -16.54 -17.01 -21.29
CA GLN A 175 -17.62 -17.67 -22.01
C GLN A 175 -17.60 -19.19 -21.83
N ARG A 176 -16.42 -19.81 -21.97
CA ARG A 176 -16.26 -21.26 -21.75
C ARG A 176 -16.56 -21.65 -20.30
N ALA A 177 -16.07 -20.86 -19.34
CA ALA A 177 -16.29 -21.10 -17.92
C ALA A 177 -17.80 -21.01 -17.59
N PHE A 178 -18.48 -19.99 -18.13
CA PHE A 178 -19.91 -19.81 -17.89
C PHE A 178 -20.74 -20.92 -18.52
N ARG A 179 -20.46 -21.30 -19.78
CA ARG A 179 -21.16 -22.40 -20.45
C ARG A 179 -20.95 -23.74 -19.72
N LYS A 180 -19.74 -23.99 -19.18
CA LYS A 180 -19.47 -25.16 -18.36
C LYS A 180 -20.32 -25.20 -17.08
N ARG A 181 -20.57 -24.03 -16.48
CA ARG A 181 -21.32 -23.89 -15.22
C ARG A 181 -22.83 -23.93 -15.40
N SER A 182 -23.36 -23.20 -16.39
CA SER A 182 -24.79 -22.95 -16.57
C SER A 182 -25.42 -23.77 -17.71
N GLY A 183 -24.61 -24.28 -18.62
CA GLY A 183 -25.11 -24.84 -19.91
C GLY A 183 -25.48 -23.77 -20.94
N GLU A 184 -25.43 -22.50 -20.60
CA GLU A 184 -25.91 -21.37 -21.37
C GLU A 184 -24.76 -20.45 -21.82
N ASP A 185 -25.03 -19.63 -22.84
CA ASP A 185 -24.15 -18.54 -23.19
C ASP A 185 -24.24 -17.39 -22.17
N ILE A 186 -23.15 -16.60 -22.07
CA ILE A 186 -23.14 -15.41 -21.18
C ILE A 186 -24.31 -14.47 -21.53
N PRO A 187 -24.83 -13.72 -20.54
CA PRO A 187 -25.84 -12.70 -20.80
C PRO A 187 -25.35 -11.70 -21.83
N ASN A 188 -26.24 -11.24 -22.70
CA ASN A 188 -25.94 -10.18 -23.63
C ASN A 188 -26.00 -8.82 -22.92
N PHE A 189 -24.92 -8.06 -22.96
CA PHE A 189 -24.80 -6.77 -22.29
C PHE A 189 -25.03 -5.58 -23.21
N ARG A 190 -25.07 -5.79 -24.55
CA ARG A 190 -25.14 -4.72 -25.56
C ARG A 190 -26.50 -4.61 -26.20
N ASP A 191 -27.01 -5.73 -26.71
CA ASP A 191 -28.27 -5.75 -27.45
C ASP A 191 -29.48 -5.95 -26.53
N LYS A 192 -30.19 -4.86 -26.25
CA LYS A 192 -31.44 -4.88 -25.46
C LYS A 192 -32.56 -5.71 -26.08
N HIS A 193 -32.47 -6.03 -27.38
CA HIS A 193 -33.46 -6.86 -28.08
C HIS A 193 -33.13 -8.33 -27.97
N ALA A 194 -31.90 -8.73 -27.70
CA ALA A 194 -31.53 -10.12 -27.52
C ALA A 194 -32.40 -10.80 -26.45
N ARG A 195 -32.66 -12.11 -26.66
CA ARG A 195 -33.46 -12.91 -25.71
C ARG A 195 -32.75 -13.00 -24.34
N ASN A 196 -31.42 -13.18 -24.36
CA ASN A 196 -30.57 -13.29 -23.19
C ASN A 196 -30.00 -11.94 -22.74
N TYR A 197 -30.63 -10.80 -23.08
CA TYR A 197 -30.23 -9.51 -22.55
C TYR A 197 -30.26 -9.53 -21.02
N TYR A 198 -29.16 -9.15 -20.36
CA TYR A 198 -28.94 -9.35 -18.93
C TYR A 198 -30.11 -8.89 -18.03
N ARG A 199 -30.84 -7.82 -18.43
CA ARG A 199 -32.04 -7.35 -17.70
C ARG A 199 -33.30 -8.18 -17.93
N LYS A 200 -33.32 -9.03 -18.97
CA LYS A 200 -34.45 -9.90 -19.26
C LYS A 200 -34.31 -11.29 -18.65
N VAL A 201 -33.09 -11.64 -18.22
CA VAL A 201 -32.73 -12.95 -17.69
C VAL A 201 -32.05 -12.83 -16.33
N PRO A 202 -32.75 -12.33 -15.28
CA PRO A 202 -32.16 -12.00 -14.00
C PRO A 202 -31.49 -13.20 -13.32
N GLU A 203 -32.03 -14.43 -13.46
CA GLU A 203 -31.48 -15.65 -12.90
C GLU A 203 -30.14 -16.01 -13.58
N LEU A 204 -30.09 -15.91 -14.92
CA LEU A 204 -28.87 -16.14 -15.68
C LEU A 204 -27.81 -15.09 -15.36
N TYR A 205 -28.26 -13.84 -15.19
CA TYR A 205 -27.38 -12.75 -14.79
C TYR A 205 -26.81 -12.93 -13.37
N ALA A 206 -27.63 -13.42 -12.43
CA ALA A 206 -27.16 -13.75 -11.09
C ALA A 206 -26.07 -14.84 -11.12
N GLN A 207 -26.28 -15.91 -11.92
CA GLN A 207 -25.25 -16.95 -12.12
C GLN A 207 -23.95 -16.40 -12.72
N TRP A 208 -24.05 -15.42 -13.61
CA TRP A 208 -22.91 -14.73 -14.18
C TRP A 208 -22.14 -13.91 -13.12
N VAL A 209 -22.86 -13.18 -12.25
CA VAL A 209 -22.27 -12.43 -11.14
C VAL A 209 -21.55 -13.38 -10.16
N ASP A 210 -22.20 -14.50 -9.82
CA ASP A 210 -21.63 -15.51 -8.92
C ASP A 210 -20.37 -16.14 -9.51
N LEU A 211 -20.36 -16.45 -10.82
CA LEU A 211 -19.18 -16.96 -11.50
C LEU A 211 -18.00 -16.00 -11.40
N ARG A 212 -18.25 -14.69 -11.53
CA ARG A 212 -17.21 -13.66 -11.43
C ARG A 212 -16.67 -13.54 -10.01
N VAL A 213 -17.54 -13.62 -9.01
CA VAL A 213 -17.13 -13.67 -7.59
C VAL A 213 -16.26 -14.89 -7.31
N ASP A 214 -16.69 -16.06 -7.80
CA ASP A 214 -15.93 -17.30 -7.64
C ASP A 214 -14.57 -17.23 -8.35
N ALA A 215 -14.48 -16.56 -9.50
CA ALA A 215 -13.23 -16.39 -10.24
C ALA A 215 -12.22 -15.48 -9.49
N VAL A 216 -12.69 -14.38 -8.89
CA VAL A 216 -11.85 -13.50 -8.06
C VAL A 216 -11.34 -14.27 -6.83
N ASN A 217 -12.24 -14.93 -6.11
CA ASN A 217 -11.87 -15.69 -4.92
C ASN A 217 -10.97 -16.88 -5.24
N GLY A 218 -11.27 -17.57 -6.36
CA GLY A 218 -10.51 -18.72 -6.85
C GLY A 218 -9.09 -18.35 -7.25
N LEU A 219 -8.89 -17.23 -7.95
CA LEU A 219 -7.56 -16.73 -8.28
C LEU A 219 -6.71 -16.57 -7.01
N ILE A 220 -7.20 -15.81 -6.02
CA ILE A 220 -6.42 -15.53 -4.81
C ILE A 220 -6.16 -16.82 -4.02
N SER A 221 -7.21 -17.66 -3.88
CA SER A 221 -7.10 -18.92 -3.17
C SER A 221 -6.09 -19.87 -3.85
N GLU A 222 -6.06 -19.92 -5.18
CA GLU A 222 -5.12 -20.74 -5.93
C GLU A 222 -3.68 -20.23 -5.77
N LEU A 223 -3.46 -18.91 -5.83
CA LEU A 223 -2.14 -18.32 -5.62
C LEU A 223 -1.62 -18.60 -4.20
N VAL A 224 -2.49 -18.53 -3.21
CA VAL A 224 -2.10 -18.63 -1.79
C VAL A 224 -2.10 -20.08 -1.31
N ASN A 225 -3.19 -20.82 -1.53
CA ASN A 225 -3.46 -22.12 -0.92
C ASN A 225 -3.36 -23.30 -1.91
N GLY A 226 -3.27 -23.03 -3.24
CA GLY A 226 -3.12 -24.06 -4.25
C GLY A 226 -1.81 -24.83 -4.11
N ALA A 227 -1.75 -26.05 -4.58
CA ALA A 227 -0.52 -26.85 -4.60
C ALA A 227 0.60 -26.10 -5.35
N GLY A 228 1.76 -25.96 -4.71
CA GLY A 228 2.86 -25.13 -5.18
C GLY A 228 2.61 -23.62 -5.08
N GLY A 229 1.58 -23.21 -4.36
CA GLY A 229 1.28 -21.80 -4.06
C GLY A 229 2.10 -21.24 -2.90
N VAL A 230 1.78 -20.00 -2.51
CA VAL A 230 2.57 -19.23 -1.53
C VAL A 230 2.70 -19.94 -0.18
N ARG A 231 1.60 -20.44 0.39
CA ARG A 231 1.62 -21.14 1.68
C ARG A 231 2.23 -22.53 1.62
N ASP A 232 2.22 -23.17 0.46
CA ASP A 232 2.85 -24.47 0.27
C ASP A 232 4.38 -24.36 0.32
N VAL A 233 4.94 -23.30 -0.28
CA VAL A 233 6.39 -23.03 -0.28
C VAL A 233 6.87 -22.24 0.94
N ARG A 234 6.03 -21.42 1.55
CA ARG A 234 6.31 -20.60 2.73
C ARG A 234 5.15 -20.68 3.74
N PRO A 235 5.03 -21.78 4.50
CA PRO A 235 3.92 -21.99 5.44
C PRO A 235 3.84 -20.96 6.58
N ASP A 236 4.95 -20.27 6.86
CA ASP A 236 5.10 -19.25 7.91
C ASP A 236 4.85 -17.82 7.45
N ILE A 237 4.55 -17.60 6.17
CA ILE A 237 4.32 -16.24 5.64
C ILE A 237 2.94 -15.71 6.03
N GLY A 238 2.88 -14.43 6.41
CA GLY A 238 1.60 -13.75 6.59
C GLY A 238 0.84 -13.57 5.28
N VAL A 239 -0.48 -13.63 5.30
CA VAL A 239 -1.32 -13.40 4.13
C VAL A 239 -2.36 -12.34 4.40
N ALA A 240 -2.41 -11.31 3.54
CA ALA A 240 -3.49 -10.32 3.55
C ALA A 240 -4.32 -10.39 2.26
N THR A 241 -5.62 -10.14 2.41
CA THR A 241 -6.54 -9.96 1.28
C THR A 241 -7.05 -8.53 1.25
N TRP A 242 -7.40 -8.06 0.05
CA TRP A 242 -7.86 -6.69 -0.19
C TRP A 242 -9.21 -6.69 -0.89
N SER A 243 -10.13 -5.86 -0.43
CA SER A 243 -11.36 -5.56 -1.15
C SER A 243 -11.65 -4.07 -1.16
N LEU A 244 -12.38 -3.62 -2.17
CA LEU A 244 -12.78 -2.22 -2.28
C LEU A 244 -13.88 -1.87 -1.28
N ALA A 245 -13.86 -0.62 -0.82
CA ALA A 245 -14.94 -0.03 -0.03
C ALA A 245 -15.34 1.33 -0.62
N VAL A 246 -16.63 1.62 -0.59
CA VAL A 246 -17.21 2.87 -1.09
C VAL A 246 -18.21 3.41 -0.07
N ASN A 247 -18.11 4.70 0.22
CA ASN A 247 -19.14 5.42 0.98
C ASN A 247 -20.32 5.78 0.05
N GLY A 248 -21.03 4.75 -0.41
CA GLY A 248 -22.14 4.84 -1.34
C GLY A 248 -23.51 4.74 -0.66
N ARG A 249 -24.55 4.99 -1.46
CA ARG A 249 -25.95 4.76 -1.05
C ARG A 249 -26.43 3.39 -1.53
N GLY A 250 -27.38 2.81 -0.83
CA GLY A 250 -27.99 1.53 -1.18
C GLY A 250 -27.15 0.31 -0.77
N ASP A 251 -27.26 -0.74 -1.54
CA ASP A 251 -26.54 -2.01 -1.31
C ASP A 251 -25.15 -1.97 -1.98
N VAL A 252 -24.21 -1.34 -1.30
CA VAL A 252 -22.81 -1.25 -1.78
C VAL A 252 -22.15 -2.65 -1.91
N PRO A 253 -22.31 -3.58 -0.96
CA PRO A 253 -21.80 -4.94 -1.15
C PRO A 253 -22.35 -5.63 -2.40
N GLY A 254 -23.66 -5.54 -2.66
CA GLY A 254 -24.27 -6.07 -3.87
C GLY A 254 -23.73 -5.42 -5.14
N GLN A 255 -23.50 -4.11 -5.13
CA GLN A 255 -22.89 -3.39 -6.25
C GLN A 255 -21.45 -3.83 -6.52
N LEU A 256 -20.64 -4.05 -5.48
CA LEU A 256 -19.27 -4.56 -5.62
C LEU A 256 -19.26 -5.99 -6.21
N ARG A 257 -20.18 -6.84 -5.78
CA ARG A 257 -20.37 -8.18 -6.37
C ARG A 257 -20.74 -8.07 -7.85
N GLU A 258 -21.79 -7.30 -8.15
CA GLU A 258 -22.33 -7.16 -9.50
C GLU A 258 -21.32 -6.60 -10.49
N TRP A 259 -20.59 -5.53 -10.10
CA TRP A 259 -19.74 -4.83 -11.05
C TRP A 259 -18.30 -5.34 -11.07
N GLN A 260 -17.77 -5.74 -9.93
CA GLN A 260 -16.35 -6.05 -9.80
C GLN A 260 -16.03 -7.47 -9.32
N GLY A 261 -17.07 -8.29 -9.10
CA GLY A 261 -16.88 -9.67 -8.62
C GLY A 261 -16.33 -9.73 -7.19
N LEU A 262 -16.54 -8.66 -6.38
CA LEU A 262 -16.02 -8.58 -5.02
C LEU A 262 -17.05 -8.97 -3.98
N ASP A 263 -16.72 -9.98 -3.20
CA ASP A 263 -17.40 -10.37 -1.96
C ASP A 263 -16.35 -10.61 -0.88
N ALA A 264 -16.16 -9.63 0.00
CA ALA A 264 -15.13 -9.68 1.03
C ALA A 264 -15.29 -10.89 1.97
N VAL A 265 -16.52 -11.23 2.36
CA VAL A 265 -16.79 -12.36 3.26
C VAL A 265 -16.48 -13.70 2.58
N ALA A 266 -16.86 -13.85 1.30
CA ALA A 266 -16.55 -15.05 0.52
C ALA A 266 -15.04 -15.15 0.22
N MET A 267 -14.37 -14.04 -0.06
CA MET A 267 -12.92 -13.97 -0.25
C MET A 267 -12.16 -14.44 0.99
N ILE A 268 -12.52 -13.90 2.17
CA ILE A 268 -11.91 -14.30 3.44
C ILE A 268 -12.13 -15.78 3.71
N ARG A 269 -13.32 -16.31 3.43
CA ARG A 269 -13.62 -17.75 3.55
C ARG A 269 -12.71 -18.60 2.67
N SER A 270 -12.53 -18.19 1.42
CA SER A 270 -11.76 -18.95 0.41
C SER A 270 -10.26 -18.93 0.71
N VAL A 271 -9.71 -17.81 1.20
CA VAL A 271 -8.27 -17.60 1.36
C VAL A 271 -7.79 -17.88 2.79
N ALA A 272 -8.65 -17.67 3.78
CA ALA A 272 -8.32 -17.69 5.21
C ALA A 272 -7.09 -16.81 5.54
N PRO A 273 -7.14 -15.49 5.25
CA PRO A 273 -6.02 -14.60 5.46
C PRO A 273 -5.80 -14.29 6.94
N ASP A 274 -4.61 -13.80 7.28
CA ASP A 274 -4.26 -13.31 8.62
C ASP A 274 -4.78 -11.87 8.85
N MET A 275 -5.09 -11.15 7.77
CA MET A 275 -5.63 -9.79 7.78
C MET A 275 -6.48 -9.54 6.53
N HIS A 276 -7.48 -8.65 6.65
CA HIS A 276 -8.21 -8.14 5.50
C HIS A 276 -8.18 -6.61 5.46
N VAL A 277 -7.90 -6.02 4.30
CA VAL A 277 -7.79 -4.57 4.12
C VAL A 277 -8.93 -4.04 3.25
N LEU A 278 -9.62 -3.02 3.75
CA LEU A 278 -10.58 -2.25 2.96
C LEU A 278 -9.86 -1.12 2.22
N GLN A 279 -9.77 -1.23 0.91
CA GLN A 279 -9.19 -0.21 0.05
C GLN A 279 -10.23 0.84 -0.31
N THR A 280 -9.92 2.10 -0.10
CA THR A 280 -10.79 3.20 -0.57
C THR A 280 -10.85 3.20 -2.09
N HIS A 281 -12.06 3.13 -2.63
CA HIS A 281 -12.27 3.12 -4.08
C HIS A 281 -12.38 4.54 -4.66
N TRP A 282 -12.15 4.67 -5.98
CA TRP A 282 -12.11 5.95 -6.68
C TRP A 282 -13.34 6.86 -6.49
N PRO A 283 -14.59 6.39 -6.32
CA PRO A 283 -15.71 7.29 -6.05
C PRO A 283 -15.54 8.12 -4.78
N ASP A 284 -14.76 7.63 -3.82
CA ASP A 284 -14.45 8.35 -2.59
C ASP A 284 -13.17 9.18 -2.71
N TRP A 285 -12.05 8.57 -3.10
CA TRP A 285 -10.78 9.29 -3.10
C TRP A 285 -10.70 10.40 -4.17
N MET A 286 -11.50 10.35 -5.22
CA MET A 286 -11.63 11.43 -6.22
C MET A 286 -12.34 12.68 -5.68
N ARG A 287 -12.93 12.64 -4.51
CA ARG A 287 -13.65 13.80 -3.94
C ARG A 287 -12.68 14.92 -3.59
N ARG A 288 -12.88 16.11 -4.18
CA ARG A 288 -12.07 17.30 -3.87
C ARG A 288 -12.04 17.62 -2.37
N ARG A 289 -13.17 17.45 -1.68
CA ARG A 289 -13.32 17.64 -0.24
C ARG A 289 -13.64 16.31 0.43
N LEU A 290 -12.63 15.48 0.63
CA LEU A 290 -12.76 14.22 1.33
C LEU A 290 -12.52 14.46 2.83
N PRO A 291 -13.52 14.28 3.70
CA PRO A 291 -13.30 14.42 5.15
C PRO A 291 -12.47 13.23 5.67
N PRO A 292 -11.56 13.41 6.63
CA PRO A 292 -10.71 12.31 7.11
C PRO A 292 -11.47 11.14 7.73
N HIS A 293 -12.68 11.35 8.17
CA HIS A 293 -13.57 10.32 8.74
C HIS A 293 -14.53 9.68 7.73
N TYR A 294 -14.33 9.85 6.44
CA TYR A 294 -15.21 9.29 5.39
C TYR A 294 -15.34 7.76 5.48
N ILE A 295 -14.32 7.09 6.01
CA ILE A 295 -14.30 5.63 6.24
C ILE A 295 -15.38 5.14 7.21
N ARG A 296 -16.03 6.02 7.98
CA ARG A 296 -17.24 5.67 8.76
C ARG A 296 -18.36 5.15 7.84
N GLY A 297 -18.40 5.57 6.59
CA GLY A 297 -19.29 5.03 5.56
C GLY A 297 -19.05 3.57 5.20
N TYR A 298 -17.90 2.99 5.57
CA TYR A 298 -17.56 1.58 5.35
C TYR A 298 -18.09 0.65 6.46
N ALA A 299 -18.75 1.19 7.47
CA ALA A 299 -19.21 0.45 8.65
C ALA A 299 -20.02 -0.81 8.30
N ARG A 300 -20.90 -0.76 7.28
CA ARG A 300 -21.68 -1.93 6.85
C ARG A 300 -20.79 -3.08 6.36
N ILE A 301 -19.78 -2.78 5.54
CA ILE A 301 -18.84 -3.79 5.02
C ILE A 301 -18.02 -4.34 6.18
N ALA A 302 -17.45 -3.48 7.01
CA ALA A 302 -16.66 -3.88 8.18
C ALA A 302 -17.47 -4.72 9.18
N GLN A 303 -18.73 -4.36 9.42
CA GLN A 303 -19.62 -5.11 10.31
C GLN A 303 -19.96 -6.50 9.76
N SER A 304 -20.23 -6.64 8.45
CA SER A 304 -20.48 -7.96 7.84
C SER A 304 -19.26 -8.87 7.97
N ILE A 305 -18.06 -8.33 7.77
CA ILE A 305 -16.82 -9.09 7.93
C ILE A 305 -16.64 -9.49 9.41
N ARG A 306 -16.77 -8.55 10.35
CA ARG A 306 -16.62 -8.83 11.78
C ARG A 306 -17.65 -9.81 12.32
N ALA A 307 -18.88 -9.77 11.79
CA ALA A 307 -19.91 -10.74 12.16
C ALA A 307 -19.56 -12.16 11.71
N ALA A 308 -18.96 -12.29 10.51
CA ALA A 308 -18.53 -13.59 9.99
C ALA A 308 -17.17 -14.05 10.57
N TYR A 309 -16.27 -13.12 10.86
CA TYR A 309 -14.88 -13.38 11.28
C TYR A 309 -14.46 -12.41 12.41
N PRO A 310 -14.98 -12.58 13.65
CA PRO A 310 -14.79 -11.61 14.72
C PRO A 310 -13.35 -11.45 15.19
N GLY A 311 -12.49 -12.45 14.96
CA GLY A 311 -11.08 -12.41 15.32
C GLY A 311 -10.12 -11.91 14.23
N LEU A 312 -10.63 -11.61 13.02
CA LEU A 312 -9.78 -11.19 11.91
C LEU A 312 -9.44 -9.71 12.01
N PRO A 313 -8.15 -9.33 12.05
CA PRO A 313 -7.75 -7.93 11.98
C PRO A 313 -8.20 -7.28 10.67
N LEU A 314 -8.79 -6.10 10.74
CA LEU A 314 -9.15 -5.29 9.58
C LEU A 314 -8.22 -4.10 9.45
N GLY A 315 -7.70 -3.88 8.24
CA GLY A 315 -7.02 -2.65 7.85
C GLY A 315 -7.91 -1.75 7.00
N VAL A 316 -7.51 -0.49 6.83
CA VAL A 316 -8.13 0.43 5.89
C VAL A 316 -7.09 1.27 5.17
N GLN A 317 -7.19 1.35 3.84
CA GLN A 317 -6.29 2.16 3.02
C GLN A 317 -7.00 3.42 2.52
N ALA A 318 -6.29 4.55 2.57
CA ALA A 318 -6.68 5.78 1.90
C ALA A 318 -5.77 6.02 0.68
N ASP A 319 -6.38 6.13 -0.50
CA ASP A 319 -5.68 6.68 -1.66
C ASP A 319 -5.77 8.21 -1.61
N ILE A 320 -4.69 8.83 -1.13
CA ILE A 320 -4.61 10.28 -0.95
C ILE A 320 -3.38 10.83 -1.65
N GLY A 321 -3.56 11.58 -2.71
CA GLY A 321 -2.46 12.27 -3.37
C GLY A 321 -2.04 11.71 -4.73
N SER A 322 -2.71 10.69 -5.28
CA SER A 322 -2.48 10.23 -6.66
C SER A 322 -2.72 11.33 -7.70
N LEU A 323 -3.55 12.32 -7.38
CA LEU A 323 -3.74 13.54 -8.17
C LEU A 323 -3.49 14.78 -7.32
N ALA A 324 -2.97 15.86 -7.93
CA ALA A 324 -2.63 17.09 -7.24
C ALA A 324 -3.75 17.65 -6.34
N ARG A 325 -5.02 17.52 -6.76
CA ARG A 325 -6.19 17.95 -5.99
C ARG A 325 -6.51 17.07 -4.76
N MET A 326 -5.87 15.91 -4.66
CA MET A 326 -6.13 14.91 -3.61
C MET A 326 -5.04 14.91 -2.52
N VAL A 327 -3.98 15.68 -2.70
CA VAL A 327 -2.94 15.85 -1.68
C VAL A 327 -3.57 16.29 -0.37
N ARG A 328 -3.24 15.61 0.71
CA ARG A 328 -3.73 15.86 2.07
C ARG A 328 -2.57 16.22 2.98
N ASP A 329 -2.79 17.17 3.88
CA ASP A 329 -1.79 17.58 4.86
C ASP A 329 -1.63 16.54 6.00
N ARG A 330 -0.58 16.71 6.79
CA ARG A 330 -0.30 15.86 7.96
C ARG A 330 -1.46 15.85 8.97
N LYS A 331 -2.17 16.97 9.12
CA LYS A 331 -3.33 17.09 10.02
C LYS A 331 -4.49 16.22 9.54
N TRP A 332 -4.72 16.17 8.23
CA TRP A 332 -5.72 15.28 7.64
C TRP A 332 -5.35 13.82 7.90
N THR A 333 -4.09 13.43 7.65
CA THR A 333 -3.62 12.04 7.85
C THR A 333 -3.73 11.61 9.31
N ARG A 334 -3.38 12.48 10.26
CA ARG A 334 -3.56 12.20 11.70
C ARG A 334 -5.03 11.99 12.08
N ARG A 335 -5.94 12.78 11.52
CA ARG A 335 -7.39 12.63 11.74
C ARG A 335 -7.94 11.39 11.08
N PHE A 336 -7.40 10.99 9.93
CA PHE A 336 -7.74 9.73 9.28
C PHE A 336 -7.30 8.53 10.15
N ALA A 337 -6.07 8.54 10.65
CA ALA A 337 -5.57 7.52 11.57
C ALA A 337 -6.45 7.40 12.84
N ALA A 338 -6.85 8.53 13.43
CA ALA A 338 -7.77 8.53 14.57
C ALA A 338 -9.13 7.93 14.21
N ALA A 339 -9.70 8.30 13.05
CA ALA A 339 -10.96 7.76 12.58
C ALA A 339 -10.87 6.25 12.27
N ALA A 340 -9.73 5.76 11.79
CA ALA A 340 -9.48 4.34 11.60
C ALA A 340 -9.48 3.60 12.95
N LEU A 341 -8.76 4.11 13.94
CA LEU A 341 -8.74 3.54 15.28
C LEU A 341 -10.14 3.54 15.93
N GLU A 342 -10.86 4.65 15.87
CA GLU A 342 -12.27 4.76 16.35
C GLU A 342 -13.20 3.77 15.63
N GLY A 343 -12.96 3.52 14.35
CA GLY A 343 -13.67 2.53 13.53
C GLY A 343 -13.31 1.08 13.85
N GLY A 344 -12.37 0.83 14.79
CA GLY A 344 -11.91 -0.50 15.18
C GLY A 344 -11.04 -1.18 14.11
N TYR A 345 -10.37 -0.40 13.25
CA TYR A 345 -9.37 -0.94 12.33
C TYR A 345 -8.05 -1.14 13.07
N ALA A 346 -7.45 -2.32 12.90
CA ALA A 346 -6.16 -2.66 13.51
C ALA A 346 -4.98 -1.92 12.84
N ALA A 347 -5.10 -1.64 11.55
CA ALA A 347 -4.09 -0.95 10.75
C ALA A 347 -4.72 0.08 9.83
N TRP A 348 -3.93 1.08 9.46
CA TRP A 348 -4.26 2.00 8.38
C TRP A 348 -3.05 2.21 7.49
N THR A 349 -3.26 2.46 6.21
CA THR A 349 -2.19 2.72 5.25
C THR A 349 -2.55 3.87 4.31
N ALA A 350 -1.53 4.55 3.79
CA ALA A 350 -1.64 5.46 2.67
C ALA A 350 -1.17 4.77 1.38
N TYR A 351 -1.55 5.32 0.24
CA TYR A 351 -1.27 4.73 -1.07
C TYR A 351 0.24 4.68 -1.37
N GLU A 352 0.97 5.77 -1.15
CA GLU A 352 2.39 5.83 -1.45
C GLU A 352 3.08 6.81 -0.50
N TYR A 353 4.28 6.49 -0.05
CA TYR A 353 4.98 7.28 0.95
C TYR A 353 5.17 8.73 0.54
N HIS A 354 5.74 8.97 -0.64
CA HIS A 354 6.04 10.33 -1.09
C HIS A 354 4.81 11.16 -1.55
N LEU A 355 3.61 10.59 -1.50
CA LEU A 355 2.35 11.32 -1.74
C LEU A 355 1.75 11.92 -0.47
N GLY A 356 2.28 11.60 0.69
CA GLY A 356 1.84 12.17 1.97
C GLY A 356 1.90 13.70 1.95
N GLY A 357 0.88 14.37 2.50
CA GLY A 357 0.75 15.83 2.40
C GLY A 357 1.95 16.61 2.91
N TYR A 358 2.64 16.08 3.91
CA TYR A 358 3.84 16.71 4.46
C TYR A 358 4.99 16.79 3.44
N MET A 359 5.05 15.93 2.44
CA MET A 359 6.04 16.02 1.36
C MET A 359 5.90 17.31 0.57
N TYR A 360 4.68 17.83 0.45
CA TYR A 360 4.36 19.00 -0.38
C TYR A 360 4.27 20.30 0.39
N ASP A 361 4.04 20.26 1.70
CA ASP A 361 3.67 21.42 2.48
C ASP A 361 4.68 21.75 3.61
N GLU A 362 5.53 20.78 4.01
CA GLU A 362 6.48 20.95 5.10
C GLU A 362 7.92 21.02 4.60
N PRO A 363 8.77 21.92 5.14
CA PRO A 363 10.21 21.90 4.87
C PRO A 363 10.89 20.64 5.41
N PRO A 364 12.05 20.24 4.86
CA PRO A 364 12.85 19.15 5.42
C PRO A 364 13.33 19.53 6.81
N ARG A 365 13.11 18.64 7.78
CA ARG A 365 13.53 18.85 9.17
C ARG A 365 14.62 17.85 9.54
N PRO A 366 15.72 18.27 10.20
CA PRO A 366 16.66 17.34 10.81
C PRO A 366 15.95 16.59 11.95
N LEU A 367 16.10 15.27 12.00
CA LEU A 367 15.43 14.42 12.99
C LEU A 367 16.42 13.65 13.87
N ARG A 368 17.59 13.31 13.34
CA ARG A 368 18.64 12.57 14.02
C ARG A 368 19.99 12.98 13.49
N ALA A 369 20.99 13.10 14.37
CA ALA A 369 22.38 13.23 14.00
C ALA A 369 23.22 12.17 14.70
N GLU A 370 24.23 11.67 14.01
CA GLU A 370 25.15 10.66 14.54
C GLU A 370 26.57 10.91 14.01
N ARG A 371 27.57 10.60 14.83
CA ARG A 371 28.97 10.68 14.42
C ARG A 371 29.35 9.42 13.68
N SER A 372 29.86 9.55 12.45
CA SER A 372 30.47 8.43 11.71
C SER A 372 31.98 8.37 11.91
N ALA A 373 32.64 9.52 12.16
CA ALA A 373 34.04 9.63 12.50
C ALA A 373 34.30 10.88 13.37
N ALA A 374 35.53 11.14 13.75
CA ALA A 374 35.91 12.25 14.63
C ALA A 374 35.58 13.63 14.00
N ASP A 375 35.61 13.74 12.68
CA ASP A 375 35.31 14.92 11.88
C ASP A 375 34.07 14.76 10.98
N GLU A 376 33.29 13.68 11.15
CA GLU A 376 32.16 13.39 10.28
C GLU A 376 30.85 13.23 11.05
N LEU A 377 29.78 13.81 10.49
CA LEU A 377 28.40 13.67 10.94
C LEU A 377 27.50 13.14 9.82
N ILE A 378 26.52 12.34 10.22
CA ILE A 378 25.37 12.00 9.38
C ILE A 378 24.12 12.61 10.01
N VAL A 379 23.45 13.51 9.28
CA VAL A 379 22.18 14.12 9.72
C VAL A 379 21.04 13.55 8.89
N SER A 380 20.09 12.88 9.53
CA SER A 380 18.91 12.30 8.88
C SER A 380 17.73 13.27 8.94
N PHE A 381 17.11 13.52 7.78
CA PHE A 381 15.98 14.44 7.61
C PHE A 381 14.64 13.71 7.50
N SER A 382 13.57 14.45 7.67
CA SER A 382 12.18 13.97 7.58
C SER A 382 11.74 13.56 6.18
N LYS A 383 12.53 13.87 5.16
CA LYS A 383 12.31 13.52 3.75
C LYS A 383 13.59 13.68 2.95
N ARG A 384 13.59 13.18 1.70
CA ARG A 384 14.72 13.28 0.78
C ARG A 384 15.12 14.72 0.56
N ILE A 385 16.44 14.95 0.53
CA ILE A 385 17.07 16.26 0.31
C ILE A 385 17.92 16.27 -0.96
N ALA A 386 18.09 17.44 -1.55
CA ALA A 386 19.08 17.68 -2.61
C ALA A 386 20.48 17.75 -2.00
N THR A 387 21.50 17.41 -2.78
CA THR A 387 22.89 17.65 -2.37
C THR A 387 23.12 19.16 -2.28
N PRO A 388 23.38 19.70 -1.09
CA PRO A 388 23.60 21.14 -0.95
C PRO A 388 24.98 21.54 -1.48
N SER A 389 25.10 22.78 -1.94
CA SER A 389 26.41 23.40 -2.15
C SER A 389 27.07 23.69 -0.82
N VAL A 390 28.37 23.35 -0.67
CA VAL A 390 29.15 23.68 0.54
C VAL A 390 29.12 25.19 0.85
N ASN A 391 29.08 26.04 -0.19
CA ASN A 391 29.02 27.49 -0.01
C ASN A 391 27.66 28.03 0.47
N GLU A 392 26.57 27.27 0.29
CA GLU A 392 25.22 27.65 0.69
C GLU A 392 24.85 27.11 2.06
N LEU A 393 25.49 26.02 2.50
CA LEU A 393 25.24 25.38 3.78
C LEU A 393 25.91 26.14 4.92
N ARG A 394 25.18 26.40 5.97
CA ARG A 394 25.68 27.07 7.20
C ARG A 394 25.41 26.16 8.39
N LEU A 395 26.39 25.99 9.23
CA LEU A 395 26.36 25.10 10.39
C LEU A 395 26.80 25.86 11.65
N TRP A 396 26.12 25.59 12.75
CA TRP A 396 26.49 26.10 14.06
C TRP A 396 26.34 25.01 15.12
N SER A 397 27.25 25.00 16.09
CA SER A 397 27.10 24.24 17.33
C SER A 397 26.65 25.17 18.45
N GLN A 398 25.80 24.62 19.31
CA GLN A 398 25.44 25.24 20.59
C GLN A 398 25.76 24.23 21.68
N GLU A 399 26.57 24.57 22.66
CA GLU A 399 26.85 23.71 23.81
C GLU A 399 25.54 23.41 24.54
N GLY A 400 25.22 22.11 24.70
CA GLY A 400 23.94 21.70 25.22
C GLY A 400 23.76 22.03 26.68
N ALA A 401 22.63 22.58 27.03
CA ALA A 401 22.11 22.48 28.38
C ALA A 401 21.75 21.01 28.62
N THR A 402 22.60 20.28 29.36
CA THR A 402 22.25 18.95 29.90
C THR A 402 21.06 19.11 30.84
N GLY A 403 19.84 18.93 30.37
CA GLY A 403 18.66 19.09 31.20
C GLY A 403 17.40 18.61 30.52
N THR A 404 16.90 17.47 31.02
CA THR A 404 15.52 16.99 31.06
C THR A 404 14.49 17.71 30.18
N VAL A 405 13.79 16.92 29.36
CA VAL A 405 12.59 17.32 28.63
C VAL A 405 11.60 18.06 29.53
N GLY A 406 11.59 19.39 29.41
CA GLY A 406 10.60 20.27 30.02
C GLY A 406 10.28 21.38 29.03
N HIS A 407 9.01 21.52 28.70
CA HIS A 407 8.48 22.63 27.93
C HIS A 407 9.00 23.95 28.51
N LEU A 408 9.91 24.60 27.82
CA LEU A 408 10.25 26.00 28.09
C LEU A 408 10.09 26.83 26.82
N SER A 409 9.02 27.60 26.77
CA SER A 409 8.90 28.79 25.92
C SER A 409 9.87 29.84 26.45
N GLY A 410 11.09 29.85 25.96
CA GLY A 410 12.06 30.89 26.21
C GLY A 410 12.73 31.27 24.90
N THR A 411 12.72 32.57 24.57
CA THR A 411 13.55 33.15 23.50
C THR A 411 15.01 32.84 23.79
N VAL A 412 15.57 31.89 23.04
CA VAL A 412 16.99 31.55 23.11
C VAL A 412 17.80 32.75 22.57
N SER A 413 18.65 33.32 23.39
CA SER A 413 19.57 34.37 22.96
C SER A 413 20.55 33.81 21.92
N ASN A 414 20.77 34.55 20.83
CA ASN A 414 21.67 34.16 19.72
C ASN A 414 23.16 34.13 20.14
N ASP A 415 23.49 34.40 21.38
CA ASP A 415 24.84 34.67 21.86
C ASP A 415 25.71 33.42 22.11
N SER A 416 25.19 32.23 21.89
CA SER A 416 25.91 30.95 22.17
C SER A 416 26.20 30.09 20.94
N LEU A 417 25.92 30.57 19.72
CA LEU A 417 26.13 29.79 18.49
C LEU A 417 27.59 29.91 18.01
N THR A 418 28.28 28.76 17.91
CA THR A 418 29.65 28.72 17.38
C THR A 418 29.60 28.20 15.94
N PRO A 419 30.09 28.93 14.93
CA PRO A 419 30.15 28.47 13.56
C PRO A 419 31.04 27.24 13.42
N LEU A 420 30.57 26.26 12.61
CA LEU A 420 31.33 25.07 12.27
C LEU A 420 31.94 25.21 10.86
N GLU A 421 33.18 24.79 10.72
CA GLU A 421 33.91 24.88 9.45
C GLU A 421 33.64 23.64 8.60
N LEU A 422 32.71 23.78 7.63
CA LEU A 422 32.36 22.73 6.72
C LEU A 422 33.47 22.52 5.67
N VAL A 423 33.94 21.28 5.53
CA VAL A 423 34.94 20.88 4.54
C VAL A 423 34.27 20.27 3.33
N ASP A 424 33.27 19.40 3.55
CA ASP A 424 32.57 18.68 2.48
C ASP A 424 31.13 18.32 2.90
N ALA A 425 30.24 18.21 1.91
CA ALA A 425 28.86 17.82 2.13
C ALA A 425 28.33 16.97 0.95
N ALA A 426 27.69 15.84 1.27
CA ALA A 426 27.03 14.98 0.30
C ALA A 426 25.65 14.56 0.82
N ALA A 427 24.69 14.36 -0.09
CA ALA A 427 23.39 13.82 0.27
C ALA A 427 23.24 12.38 -0.25
N ASP A 428 22.71 11.52 0.62
CA ASP A 428 22.22 10.18 0.29
C ASP A 428 20.74 10.08 0.70
N GLY A 429 19.86 10.45 -0.21
CA GLY A 429 18.44 10.48 0.06
C GLY A 429 18.06 11.49 1.14
N ASN A 430 17.59 11.02 2.30
CA ASN A 430 17.27 11.88 3.44
C ASN A 430 18.45 12.11 4.39
N ARG A 431 19.64 11.58 4.08
CA ARG A 431 20.84 11.71 4.88
C ARG A 431 21.75 12.77 4.30
N LEU A 432 22.26 13.66 5.14
CA LEU A 432 23.29 14.62 4.85
C LEU A 432 24.59 14.18 5.53
N LEU A 433 25.60 13.85 4.74
CA LEU A 433 26.93 13.49 5.21
C LEU A 433 27.78 14.77 5.22
N LEU A 434 28.34 15.09 6.37
CA LEU A 434 29.10 16.32 6.62
C LEU A 434 30.49 15.98 7.10
N ARG A 435 31.52 16.60 6.51
CA ARG A 435 32.86 16.62 7.07
C ARG A 435 33.18 18.02 7.58
N ILE A 436 33.53 18.12 8.89
CA ILE A 436 33.64 19.35 9.64
C ILE A 436 35.00 19.40 10.35
N ARG A 437 35.82 20.43 10.08
CA ARG A 437 37.17 20.54 10.61
C ARG A 437 37.25 20.68 12.13
N ASN A 438 36.37 21.48 12.70
CA ASN A 438 36.36 21.83 14.13
C ASN A 438 35.14 21.21 14.85
N LEU A 439 34.82 19.95 14.55
CA LEU A 439 33.68 19.27 15.15
C LEU A 439 33.89 19.12 16.66
N PRO A 440 32.99 19.63 17.52
CA PRO A 440 33.12 19.49 18.98
C PRO A 440 33.12 18.02 19.37
N SER A 441 34.00 17.61 20.28
CA SER A 441 34.13 16.24 20.77
C SER A 441 33.05 15.85 21.78
N ARG A 442 32.38 16.83 22.39
CA ARG A 442 31.27 16.65 23.34
C ARG A 442 29.91 16.69 22.61
N ALA A 443 28.88 16.21 23.30
CA ALA A 443 27.51 16.38 22.81
C ALA A 443 27.14 17.86 22.68
N PHE A 444 26.43 18.20 21.60
CA PHE A 444 26.00 19.57 21.31
C PHE A 444 24.72 19.57 20.46
N SER A 445 24.01 20.69 20.44
CA SER A 445 22.90 20.90 19.51
C SER A 445 23.45 21.48 18.20
N LEU A 446 23.13 20.80 17.08
CA LEU A 446 23.48 21.23 15.72
C LEU A 446 22.34 22.04 15.13
N ARG A 447 22.62 23.26 14.73
CA ARG A 447 21.76 24.10 13.90
C ARG A 447 22.32 24.15 12.49
N LEU A 448 21.45 24.06 11.49
CA LEU A 448 21.89 24.12 10.10
C LEU A 448 20.86 24.85 9.21
N ASP A 449 21.37 25.48 8.16
CA ASP A 449 20.59 26.18 7.15
C ASP A 449 21.15 25.88 5.75
N GLY A 450 20.31 25.89 4.71
CA GLY A 450 20.73 25.70 3.32
C GLY A 450 20.33 24.37 2.71
N VAL A 451 19.62 23.50 3.46
CA VAL A 451 19.16 22.20 2.93
C VAL A 451 17.82 22.35 2.24
N GLN A 452 17.69 21.80 1.04
CA GLN A 452 16.46 21.82 0.24
C GLN A 452 15.94 20.41 -0.01
N ASP A 453 14.62 20.25 -0.19
CA ASP A 453 14.02 19.01 -0.64
C ASP A 453 14.08 18.84 -2.19
N THR A 454 13.55 17.72 -2.72
CA THR A 454 13.66 17.29 -4.12
C THR A 454 12.31 17.16 -4.80
N PRO A 455 11.51 18.24 -4.94
CA PRO A 455 10.15 18.17 -5.47
C PRO A 455 10.08 17.67 -6.93
N GLU A 456 11.16 17.78 -7.69
CA GLU A 456 11.26 17.28 -9.06
C GLU A 456 11.20 15.74 -9.16
N LEU A 457 11.47 15.04 -8.07
CA LEU A 457 11.43 13.58 -7.98
C LEU A 457 10.07 13.05 -7.49
N TRP A 458 9.16 13.92 -7.09
CA TRP A 458 7.84 13.53 -6.60
C TRP A 458 6.89 13.22 -7.74
N LEU A 459 5.85 12.43 -7.49
CA LEU A 459 4.85 12.10 -8.52
C LEU A 459 4.20 13.38 -9.07
N LEU A 460 3.87 14.33 -8.22
CA LEU A 460 3.27 15.61 -8.58
C LEU A 460 4.35 16.68 -8.75
N LYS A 461 5.10 16.59 -9.83
CA LYS A 461 6.17 17.54 -10.21
C LYS A 461 5.66 18.97 -10.31
N GLY A 462 6.57 19.94 -10.25
CA GLY A 462 6.28 21.36 -10.41
C GLY A 462 5.78 22.06 -9.15
N ARG A 463 5.73 21.40 -8.00
CA ARG A 463 5.58 22.07 -6.71
C ARG A 463 6.87 22.76 -6.31
N LYS A 464 6.73 23.88 -5.57
CA LYS A 464 7.87 24.62 -5.06
C LYS A 464 8.61 23.80 -4.01
N GLY A 465 9.94 23.75 -4.12
CA GLY A 465 10.81 23.16 -3.09
C GLY A 465 10.82 24.01 -1.80
N HIS A 466 11.16 23.34 -0.71
CA HIS A 466 11.27 23.95 0.60
C HIS A 466 12.71 23.92 1.06
N ARG A 467 13.15 25.01 1.67
CA ARG A 467 14.39 25.08 2.43
C ARG A 467 14.09 24.76 3.89
N ASN A 468 15.00 24.06 4.57
CA ASN A 468 14.87 23.79 6.01
C ASN A 468 14.78 25.09 6.82
N LEU A 469 14.14 25.01 7.96
CA LEU A 469 14.04 26.14 8.88
C LEU A 469 15.21 26.10 9.86
N PRO A 470 16.03 27.16 9.97
CA PRO A 470 17.23 27.17 10.82
C PRO A 470 16.96 26.99 12.31
N GLU A 471 15.73 27.26 12.77
CA GLU A 471 15.31 27.02 14.15
C GLU A 471 15.10 25.56 14.52
N HIS A 472 15.09 24.66 13.53
CA HIS A 472 15.04 23.24 13.79
C HIS A 472 16.45 22.72 14.10
N GLU A 473 16.68 22.38 15.34
CA GLU A 473 17.93 21.84 15.83
C GLU A 473 17.86 20.32 15.98
N VAL A 474 19.04 19.69 16.00
CA VAL A 474 19.18 18.25 16.25
C VAL A 474 20.35 18.00 17.21
N GLU A 475 20.14 17.13 18.17
CA GLU A 475 21.18 16.74 19.12
C GLU A 475 22.21 15.83 18.45
N VAL A 476 23.49 16.17 18.65
CA VAL A 476 24.66 15.37 18.26
C VAL A 476 25.23 14.76 19.53
N PRO A 477 25.23 13.42 19.67
CA PRO A 477 25.71 12.74 20.89
C PRO A 477 27.20 12.85 21.11
#